data_e1cfd1b4f2e8e4062b5595cba8f9b42f
#
_entry.id   e1cfd1b4f2e8e4062b5595cba8f9b42f
#
_cell.length_a   1.000
_cell.length_b   1.000
_cell.length_c   1.000
_cell.angle_alpha   90.00
_cell.angle_beta   90.00
_cell.angle_gamma   90.00
#
_symmetry.space_group_name_H-M   'P 1'
#
loop_
_entity.id
_entity.type
_entity.pdbx_description
1 polymer ?
#
loop_
_entity_poly.entity_id
_entity_poly.type
_entity_poly.pdbx_seq_one_letter_code
_entity_poly.pdbx_strand_id
1 'polypeptide(L)'
;MTRAHRAAVLATAALVAVAVPGTAGAIVGGGEVDAAGYPWLAAVGSPLFLTRPSGQFCGGALIAPDRVLTSAHCVQIAQPVPRALSVTFGRTDLRSSDGETVGVTDIRLHPGFRETSFGGTAVYHDDLAILTLAAPRPGPFAEIGAADATTGSILGWGATSETDISGTRLRAASVPMVSDAECAAVYGPAFDPRDMLCAGSTTADTGEYDSGGPLLVDGFLAGITSWGNGVARPGFPGVYSRLPATDF
;
A
#
# COMPACT_ATOMS: atom_id res chain seq x y z
N MET A 1 49.52 28.92 58.63
CA MET A 1 49.08 29.20 57.25
C MET A 1 48.56 27.89 56.67
N THR A 2 47.28 27.61 56.84
CA THR A 2 46.62 26.37 56.40
C THR A 2 45.77 26.65 55.15
N ARG A 3 46.20 26.06 54.00
CA ARG A 3 45.44 26.12 52.73
C ARG A 3 44.32 25.09 52.74
N ALA A 4 43.09 25.57 52.68
CA ALA A 4 41.90 24.70 52.47
C ALA A 4 41.76 24.39 50.98
N HIS A 5 41.73 23.08 50.65
CA HIS A 5 41.43 22.59 49.28
C HIS A 5 39.90 22.46 49.17
N ARG A 6 39.29 23.22 48.28
CA ARG A 6 37.87 23.04 47.90
C ARG A 6 37.81 21.99 46.77
N ALA A 7 37.22 20.85 47.08
CA ALA A 7 36.88 19.85 46.07
C ALA A 7 35.56 20.28 45.35
N ALA A 8 35.64 20.44 44.03
CA ALA A 8 34.48 20.66 43.16
C ALA A 8 33.85 19.30 42.80
N VAL A 9 32.64 19.07 43.19
CA VAL A 9 31.82 17.90 42.78
C VAL A 9 31.15 18.25 41.47
N LEU A 10 31.56 17.61 40.37
CA LEU A 10 30.91 17.67 39.08
C LEU A 10 29.73 16.68 39.07
N ALA A 11 28.52 17.20 39.10
CA ALA A 11 27.31 16.40 38.93
C ALA A 11 27.07 16.15 37.41
N THR A 12 27.27 14.93 36.94
CA THR A 12 26.91 14.49 35.61
C THR A 12 25.43 14.21 35.58
N ALA A 13 24.64 15.05 34.89
CA ALA A 13 23.24 14.78 34.58
C ALA A 13 23.18 13.77 33.40
N ALA A 14 22.74 12.55 33.69
CA ALA A 14 22.41 11.57 32.67
C ALA A 14 21.07 11.96 32.02
N LEU A 15 21.09 12.34 30.74
CA LEU A 15 19.87 12.46 29.94
C LEU A 15 19.33 11.05 29.66
N VAL A 16 18.22 10.69 30.32
CA VAL A 16 17.45 9.53 29.95
C VAL A 16 16.60 9.91 28.74
N ALA A 17 16.98 9.41 27.55
CA ALA A 17 16.16 9.50 26.36
C ALA A 17 14.92 8.59 26.57
N VAL A 18 13.77 9.19 26.84
CA VAL A 18 12.50 8.49 26.83
C VAL A 18 12.15 8.22 25.37
N ALA A 19 12.28 6.96 24.93
CA ALA A 19 11.75 6.53 23.64
C ALA A 19 10.21 6.66 23.69
N VAL A 20 9.66 7.65 22.99
CA VAL A 20 8.22 7.73 22.76
C VAL A 20 7.85 6.56 21.85
N PRO A 21 6.97 5.63 22.27
CA PRO A 21 6.49 4.59 21.38
C PRO A 21 5.81 5.28 20.21
N GLY A 22 6.33 5.05 18.97
CA GLY A 22 5.71 5.49 17.74
C GLY A 22 4.29 4.89 17.67
N THR A 23 3.29 5.71 17.40
CA THR A 23 1.92 5.23 17.19
C THR A 23 1.92 4.30 15.98
N ALA A 24 1.48 3.06 16.18
CA ALA A 24 1.26 2.09 15.11
C ALA A 24 0.25 2.67 14.09
N GLY A 25 0.59 2.64 12.83
CA GLY A 25 -0.21 3.20 11.75
C GLY A 25 -0.04 2.38 10.46
N ALA A 26 -0.81 2.59 9.41
CA ALA A 26 -0.73 1.89 8.12
C ALA A 26 0.63 2.14 7.41
N ILE A 27 1.05 1.22 6.51
CA ILE A 27 2.35 1.22 5.82
C ILE A 27 3.55 1.17 6.79
N VAL A 28 4.38 0.13 6.70
CA VAL A 28 5.60 0.02 7.53
C VAL A 28 6.50 1.23 7.29
N GLY A 29 6.93 1.87 8.38
CA GLY A 29 7.81 3.05 8.32
C GLY A 29 7.17 4.31 7.72
N GLY A 30 5.90 4.25 7.34
CA GLY A 30 5.19 5.39 6.76
C GLY A 30 4.84 6.48 7.78
N GLY A 31 4.71 7.73 7.28
CA GLY A 31 4.13 8.86 8.01
C GLY A 31 2.65 9.05 7.67
N GLU A 32 1.86 9.55 8.62
CA GLU A 32 0.45 9.92 8.35
C GLU A 32 0.37 11.05 7.31
N VAL A 33 -0.55 10.91 6.36
CA VAL A 33 -0.82 11.92 5.33
C VAL A 33 -2.33 12.17 5.20
N ASP A 34 -2.69 13.33 4.64
CA ASP A 34 -4.09 13.67 4.40
C ASP A 34 -4.55 13.14 3.03
N ALA A 35 -5.72 12.50 3.00
CA ALA A 35 -6.34 12.01 1.77
C ALA A 35 -6.67 13.14 0.77
N ALA A 36 -6.79 14.39 1.23
CA ALA A 36 -6.96 15.55 0.36
C ALA A 36 -5.79 15.76 -0.62
N GLY A 37 -4.57 15.30 -0.25
CA GLY A 37 -3.41 15.29 -1.15
C GLY A 37 -3.48 14.23 -2.26
N TYR A 38 -4.39 13.27 -2.13
CA TYR A 38 -4.52 12.12 -3.04
C TYR A 38 -6.00 11.84 -3.37
N PRO A 39 -6.72 12.77 -4.01
CA PRO A 39 -8.17 12.66 -4.20
C PRO A 39 -8.60 11.49 -5.10
N TRP A 40 -7.68 10.93 -5.88
CA TRP A 40 -7.84 9.72 -6.68
C TRP A 40 -7.59 8.41 -5.90
N LEU A 41 -7.02 8.49 -4.69
CA LEU A 41 -6.74 7.30 -3.88
C LEU A 41 -8.05 6.73 -3.31
N ALA A 42 -8.22 5.42 -3.45
CA ALA A 42 -9.44 4.71 -3.15
C ALA A 42 -9.22 3.65 -2.06
N ALA A 43 -10.11 3.58 -1.09
CA ALA A 43 -10.27 2.45 -0.18
C ALA A 43 -11.34 1.52 -0.76
N VAL A 44 -10.95 0.32 -1.17
CA VAL A 44 -11.86 -0.73 -1.67
C VAL A 44 -12.35 -1.55 -0.49
N GLY A 45 -13.66 -1.71 -0.39
CA GLY A 45 -14.29 -2.37 0.74
C GLY A 45 -15.63 -3.00 0.44
N SER A 46 -16.22 -3.58 1.47
CA SER A 46 -17.58 -4.14 1.45
C SER A 46 -18.26 -3.88 2.78
N PRO A 47 -19.55 -3.51 2.81
CA PRO A 47 -20.32 -3.43 4.04
C PRO A 47 -20.48 -4.79 4.75
N LEU A 48 -20.16 -5.88 4.07
CA LEU A 48 -20.15 -7.23 4.63
C LEU A 48 -18.84 -7.61 5.31
N PHE A 49 -17.77 -6.85 5.09
CA PHE A 49 -16.47 -7.06 5.71
C PHE A 49 -16.38 -6.30 7.02
N LEU A 50 -16.83 -6.93 8.12
CA LEU A 50 -17.02 -6.28 9.42
C LEU A 50 -15.75 -6.20 10.29
N THR A 51 -14.64 -6.76 9.84
CA THR A 51 -13.40 -6.84 10.62
C THR A 51 -12.61 -5.54 10.65
N ARG A 52 -12.91 -4.62 9.71
CA ARG A 52 -12.25 -3.32 9.62
C ARG A 52 -13.24 -2.17 9.48
N PRO A 53 -12.89 -0.96 9.96
CA PRO A 53 -13.70 0.23 9.75
C PRO A 53 -13.96 0.47 8.27
N SER A 54 -15.14 0.95 7.92
CA SER A 54 -15.62 1.15 6.53
C SER A 54 -15.64 -0.12 5.68
N GLY A 55 -15.41 -1.29 6.27
CA GLY A 55 -15.33 -2.55 5.54
C GLY A 55 -14.14 -2.64 4.57
N GLN A 56 -13.11 -1.78 4.72
CA GLN A 56 -11.95 -1.73 3.82
C GLN A 56 -11.12 -3.00 3.94
N PHE A 57 -10.72 -3.56 2.81
CA PHE A 57 -9.82 -4.72 2.76
C PHE A 57 -8.70 -4.55 1.71
N CYS A 58 -8.82 -3.59 0.77
CA CYS A 58 -7.81 -3.28 -0.24
C CYS A 58 -7.78 -1.78 -0.55
N GLY A 59 -6.76 -1.35 -1.27
CA GLY A 59 -6.62 -0.04 -1.88
C GLY A 59 -7.03 -0.02 -3.35
N GLY A 60 -6.93 1.14 -3.99
CA GLY A 60 -7.15 1.34 -5.41
C GLY A 60 -6.82 2.74 -5.85
N ALA A 61 -6.86 2.97 -7.16
CA ALA A 61 -6.62 4.28 -7.77
C ALA A 61 -7.69 4.61 -8.82
N LEU A 62 -8.33 5.77 -8.70
CA LEU A 62 -9.25 6.28 -9.73
C LEU A 62 -8.43 6.74 -10.95
N ILE A 63 -8.58 6.05 -12.08
CA ILE A 63 -7.83 6.30 -13.33
C ILE A 63 -8.67 6.95 -14.43
N ALA A 64 -10.00 6.96 -14.26
CA ALA A 64 -10.96 7.61 -15.14
C ALA A 64 -12.25 7.91 -14.34
N PRO A 65 -13.22 8.67 -14.85
CA PRO A 65 -14.39 9.11 -14.07
C PRO A 65 -15.14 8.00 -13.34
N ASP A 66 -15.22 6.80 -13.92
CA ASP A 66 -15.92 5.66 -13.36
C ASP A 66 -15.06 4.40 -13.28
N ARG A 67 -13.72 4.52 -13.35
CA ARG A 67 -12.77 3.41 -13.35
C ARG A 67 -11.80 3.50 -12.19
N VAL A 68 -11.84 2.50 -11.31
CA VAL A 68 -10.85 2.31 -10.25
C VAL A 68 -10.00 1.09 -10.57
N LEU A 69 -8.69 1.28 -10.63
CA LEU A 69 -7.70 0.22 -10.77
C LEU A 69 -7.37 -0.32 -9.37
N THR A 70 -7.35 -1.64 -9.22
CA THR A 70 -6.99 -2.36 -7.98
C THR A 70 -6.39 -3.72 -8.34
N SER A 71 -6.02 -4.54 -7.35
CA SER A 71 -5.56 -5.92 -7.57
C SER A 71 -6.71 -6.87 -7.84
N ALA A 72 -6.52 -7.81 -8.75
CA ALA A 72 -7.51 -8.83 -9.09
C ALA A 72 -7.80 -9.78 -7.92
N HIS A 73 -6.74 -10.19 -7.16
CA HIS A 73 -6.91 -11.06 -6.00
C HIS A 73 -7.84 -10.47 -4.93
N CYS A 74 -7.91 -9.14 -4.81
CA CYS A 74 -8.81 -8.46 -3.90
C CYS A 74 -10.29 -8.69 -4.22
N VAL A 75 -10.64 -8.76 -5.50
CA VAL A 75 -12.01 -8.59 -5.96
C VAL A 75 -12.55 -9.77 -6.78
N GLN A 76 -11.71 -10.77 -7.11
CA GLN A 76 -12.11 -11.92 -7.93
C GLN A 76 -13.34 -12.67 -7.37
N ILE A 77 -13.41 -12.83 -6.05
CA ILE A 77 -14.53 -13.54 -5.42
C ILE A 77 -15.85 -12.75 -5.51
N ALA A 78 -15.76 -11.43 -5.64
CA ALA A 78 -16.93 -10.55 -5.75
C ALA A 78 -17.40 -10.36 -7.20
N GLN A 79 -16.68 -10.87 -8.20
CA GLN A 79 -17.00 -10.70 -9.62
C GLN A 79 -18.46 -11.09 -9.96
N PRO A 80 -19.07 -12.17 -9.40
CA PRO A 80 -20.47 -12.50 -9.64
C PRO A 80 -21.47 -11.54 -8.97
N VAL A 81 -21.03 -10.76 -7.98
CA VAL A 81 -21.87 -9.89 -7.16
C VAL A 81 -21.19 -8.52 -6.91
N PRO A 82 -20.82 -7.76 -7.95
CA PRO A 82 -20.01 -6.55 -7.82
C PRO A 82 -20.64 -5.50 -6.90
N ARG A 83 -21.95 -5.47 -6.78
CA ARG A 83 -22.69 -4.57 -5.88
C ARG A 83 -22.47 -4.84 -4.39
N ALA A 84 -21.81 -5.94 -4.03
CA ALA A 84 -21.34 -6.19 -2.67
C ALA A 84 -20.12 -5.32 -2.31
N LEU A 85 -19.49 -4.68 -3.30
CA LEU A 85 -18.33 -3.81 -3.10
C LEU A 85 -18.73 -2.34 -3.10
N SER A 86 -17.93 -1.58 -2.37
CA SER A 86 -17.94 -0.11 -2.38
C SER A 86 -16.52 0.44 -2.41
N VAL A 87 -16.38 1.65 -2.90
CA VAL A 87 -15.12 2.38 -2.97
C VAL A 87 -15.29 3.70 -2.25
N THR A 88 -14.38 4.00 -1.32
CA THR A 88 -14.40 5.24 -0.53
C THR A 88 -13.20 6.10 -0.90
N PHE A 89 -13.45 7.39 -1.14
CA PHE A 89 -12.46 8.40 -1.48
C PHE A 89 -12.42 9.51 -0.44
N GLY A 90 -11.27 10.21 -0.33
CA GLY A 90 -11.12 11.39 0.53
C GLY A 90 -11.21 11.09 2.03
N ARG A 91 -10.93 9.87 2.46
CA ARG A 91 -11.01 9.46 3.87
C ARG A 91 -9.62 9.22 4.46
N THR A 92 -9.16 10.14 5.30
CA THR A 92 -7.86 10.04 5.98
C THR A 92 -7.89 8.98 7.08
N ASP A 93 -8.96 8.92 7.88
CA ASP A 93 -9.18 7.90 8.91
C ASP A 93 -10.42 7.06 8.56
N LEU A 94 -10.25 5.77 8.34
CA LEU A 94 -11.34 4.85 8.01
C LEU A 94 -12.45 4.79 9.06
N ARG A 95 -12.18 5.24 10.29
CA ARG A 95 -13.19 5.32 11.37
C ARG A 95 -14.10 6.55 11.25
N SER A 96 -13.71 7.54 10.44
CA SER A 96 -14.54 8.71 10.19
C SER A 96 -15.63 8.41 9.16
N SER A 97 -16.57 9.33 9.02
CA SER A 97 -17.58 9.35 7.96
C SER A 97 -17.20 10.31 6.81
N ASP A 98 -15.98 10.86 6.83
CA ASP A 98 -15.53 11.80 5.81
C ASP A 98 -15.38 11.15 4.44
N GLY A 99 -15.33 11.99 3.42
CA GLY A 99 -15.18 11.55 2.04
C GLY A 99 -16.48 11.01 1.45
N GLU A 100 -16.37 10.36 0.30
CA GLU A 100 -17.50 9.85 -0.47
C GLU A 100 -17.35 8.35 -0.71
N THR A 101 -18.43 7.60 -0.52
CA THR A 101 -18.50 6.16 -0.80
C THR A 101 -19.42 5.93 -1.99
N VAL A 102 -18.91 5.22 -3.02
CA VAL A 102 -19.60 4.89 -4.27
C VAL A 102 -19.69 3.38 -4.41
N GLY A 103 -20.83 2.85 -4.82
CA GLY A 103 -21.00 1.42 -5.10
C GLY A 103 -20.29 0.99 -6.38
N VAL A 104 -20.03 -0.30 -6.53
CA VAL A 104 -19.45 -0.93 -7.72
C VAL A 104 -20.56 -1.62 -8.53
N THR A 105 -20.52 -1.47 -9.86
CA THR A 105 -21.50 -2.09 -10.78
C THR A 105 -20.93 -3.21 -11.60
N ASP A 106 -19.62 -3.21 -11.85
CA ASP A 106 -18.93 -4.24 -12.63
C ASP A 106 -17.49 -4.42 -12.15
N ILE A 107 -16.94 -5.63 -12.34
CA ILE A 107 -15.56 -6.01 -12.02
C ILE A 107 -14.98 -6.70 -13.24
N ARG A 108 -13.93 -6.10 -13.84
CA ARG A 108 -13.17 -6.70 -14.92
C ARG A 108 -11.78 -7.08 -14.43
N LEU A 109 -11.48 -8.37 -14.37
CA LEU A 109 -10.14 -8.88 -14.07
C LEU A 109 -9.28 -8.83 -15.32
N HIS A 110 -7.97 -8.65 -15.14
CA HIS A 110 -7.00 -8.82 -16.23
C HIS A 110 -7.12 -10.24 -16.81
N PRO A 111 -7.16 -10.41 -18.14
CA PRO A 111 -7.38 -11.73 -18.75
C PRO A 111 -6.25 -12.73 -18.49
N GLY A 112 -5.04 -12.26 -18.17
CA GLY A 112 -3.90 -13.08 -17.76
C GLY A 112 -3.83 -13.40 -16.27
N PHE A 113 -4.77 -12.88 -15.45
CA PHE A 113 -4.73 -13.09 -14.01
C PHE A 113 -4.71 -14.57 -13.66
N ARG A 114 -3.70 -14.97 -12.88
CA ARG A 114 -3.55 -16.34 -12.37
C ARG A 114 -2.79 -16.35 -11.06
N GLU A 115 -3.03 -17.38 -10.26
CA GLU A 115 -2.36 -17.62 -8.99
C GLU A 115 -1.38 -18.78 -9.11
N THR A 116 -0.20 -18.63 -8.49
CA THR A 116 0.81 -19.65 -8.27
C THR A 116 1.29 -19.58 -6.82
N SER A 117 2.43 -20.17 -6.46
CA SER A 117 2.95 -20.09 -5.10
C SER A 117 4.47 -20.01 -5.05
N PHE A 118 4.99 -19.35 -4.01
CA PHE A 118 6.40 -19.28 -3.66
C PHE A 118 6.57 -19.49 -2.15
N GLY A 119 7.24 -20.56 -1.75
CA GLY A 119 7.51 -20.82 -0.31
C GLY A 119 6.25 -20.93 0.56
N GLY A 120 5.09 -21.29 -0.01
CA GLY A 120 3.81 -21.35 0.69
C GLY A 120 3.01 -20.03 0.67
N THR A 121 3.56 -18.96 0.10
CA THR A 121 2.88 -17.69 -0.14
C THR A 121 2.22 -17.69 -1.51
N ALA A 122 1.01 -17.16 -1.63
CA ALA A 122 0.36 -16.95 -2.91
C ALA A 122 1.14 -15.92 -3.75
N VAL A 123 1.27 -16.21 -5.05
CA VAL A 123 1.90 -15.35 -6.06
C VAL A 123 0.87 -15.07 -7.12
N TYR A 124 0.64 -13.81 -7.40
CA TYR A 124 -0.37 -13.36 -8.36
C TYR A 124 0.31 -12.78 -9.59
N HIS A 125 -0.02 -13.30 -10.76
CA HIS A 125 0.42 -12.79 -12.06
C HIS A 125 -0.69 -11.99 -12.71
N ASP A 126 -0.33 -10.92 -13.44
CA ASP A 126 -1.29 -10.01 -14.06
C ASP A 126 -2.40 -9.59 -13.08
N ASP A 127 -1.99 -9.28 -11.84
CA ASP A 127 -2.88 -9.08 -10.70
C ASP A 127 -3.51 -7.68 -10.72
N LEU A 128 -4.33 -7.44 -11.73
CA LEU A 128 -5.01 -6.18 -11.98
C LEU A 128 -6.51 -6.40 -12.16
N ALA A 129 -7.31 -5.48 -11.65
CA ALA A 129 -8.75 -5.41 -11.88
C ALA A 129 -9.22 -3.97 -12.04
N ILE A 130 -10.20 -3.76 -12.91
CA ILE A 130 -10.95 -2.50 -13.01
C ILE A 130 -12.33 -2.67 -12.38
N LEU A 131 -12.63 -1.80 -11.42
CA LEU A 131 -13.96 -1.64 -10.86
C LEU A 131 -14.67 -0.52 -11.61
N THR A 132 -15.89 -0.78 -12.11
CA THR A 132 -16.77 0.26 -12.64
C THR A 132 -17.64 0.81 -11.51
N LEU A 133 -17.57 2.12 -11.28
CA LEU A 133 -18.35 2.81 -10.25
C LEU A 133 -19.81 2.99 -10.69
N ALA A 134 -20.72 3.01 -9.71
CA ALA A 134 -22.14 3.27 -9.94
C ALA A 134 -22.44 4.72 -10.36
N ALA A 135 -21.54 5.65 -10.07
CA ALA A 135 -21.63 7.05 -10.47
C ALA A 135 -20.22 7.56 -10.81
N PRO A 136 -20.07 8.37 -11.89
CA PRO A 136 -18.80 8.94 -12.25
C PRO A 136 -18.38 10.03 -11.25
N ARG A 137 -17.07 10.19 -11.07
CA ARG A 137 -16.46 11.21 -10.23
C ARG A 137 -15.66 12.21 -11.08
N PRO A 138 -15.64 13.48 -10.69
CA PRO A 138 -14.69 14.42 -11.27
C PRO A 138 -13.26 14.03 -10.88
N GLY A 139 -12.26 14.37 -11.73
CA GLY A 139 -10.85 14.21 -11.40
C GLY A 139 -10.41 15.06 -10.19
N PRO A 140 -9.16 15.02 -9.85
CA PRO A 140 -8.07 14.44 -10.65
C PRO A 140 -8.05 12.92 -10.62
N PHE A 141 -7.45 12.34 -11.66
CA PHE A 141 -7.22 10.90 -11.80
C PHE A 141 -5.74 10.59 -11.56
N ALA A 142 -5.43 9.36 -11.14
CA ALA A 142 -4.06 8.87 -11.12
C ALA A 142 -3.55 8.72 -12.56
N GLU A 143 -2.41 9.34 -12.84
CA GLU A 143 -1.76 9.23 -14.16
C GLU A 143 -0.84 8.01 -14.17
N ILE A 144 -1.02 7.11 -15.12
CA ILE A 144 -0.21 5.91 -15.27
C ILE A 144 1.09 6.25 -15.98
N GLY A 145 2.23 5.76 -15.46
CA GLY A 145 3.56 5.99 -16.03
C GLY A 145 4.55 4.89 -15.69
N ALA A 146 5.71 4.94 -16.31
CA ALA A 146 6.77 3.96 -16.11
C ALA A 146 7.53 4.14 -14.79
N ALA A 147 8.20 3.08 -14.32
CA ALA A 147 8.98 3.04 -13.09
C ALA A 147 10.47 3.24 -13.40
N ASP A 148 10.88 4.46 -13.81
CA ASP A 148 12.26 4.72 -14.25
C ASP A 148 13.18 5.32 -13.17
N ALA A 149 12.64 5.68 -12.00
CA ALA A 149 13.41 6.22 -10.87
C ALA A 149 13.86 5.12 -9.88
N THR A 150 14.81 5.46 -9.02
CA THR A 150 15.36 4.55 -8.00
C THR A 150 14.55 4.53 -6.71
N THR A 151 13.58 5.42 -6.57
CA THR A 151 12.68 5.52 -5.41
C THR A 151 11.25 5.70 -5.85
N GLY A 152 10.34 5.12 -5.10
CA GLY A 152 8.90 5.30 -5.25
C GLY A 152 8.24 5.74 -3.94
N SER A 153 6.94 5.95 -3.99
CA SER A 153 6.10 6.21 -2.83
C SER A 153 4.92 5.25 -2.81
N ILE A 154 4.64 4.69 -1.65
CA ILE A 154 3.51 3.79 -1.39
C ILE A 154 2.52 4.46 -0.44
N LEU A 155 1.23 4.20 -0.64
CA LEU A 155 0.16 4.77 0.17
C LEU A 155 -0.89 3.71 0.51
N GLY A 156 -1.41 3.77 1.75
CA GLY A 156 -2.48 2.88 2.15
C GLY A 156 -2.91 3.04 3.61
N TRP A 157 -3.88 2.23 4.01
CA TRP A 157 -4.45 2.16 5.36
C TRP A 157 -4.15 0.81 6.04
N GLY A 158 -3.26 0.01 5.47
CA GLY A 158 -3.00 -1.36 5.89
C GLY A 158 -2.16 -1.50 7.15
N ALA A 159 -1.56 -2.68 7.31
CA ALA A 159 -0.75 -3.04 8.48
C ALA A 159 0.58 -2.28 8.54
N THR A 160 1.09 -2.11 9.76
CA THR A 160 2.42 -1.52 10.01
C THR A 160 3.48 -2.53 10.34
N SER A 161 3.09 -3.76 10.55
CA SER A 161 3.96 -4.92 10.77
C SER A 161 3.15 -6.21 10.57
N GLU A 162 3.80 -7.36 10.58
CA GLU A 162 3.12 -8.67 10.54
C GLU A 162 2.15 -8.89 11.73
N THR A 163 2.34 -8.18 12.84
CA THR A 163 1.55 -8.36 14.07
C THR A 163 0.58 -7.21 14.36
N ASP A 164 0.74 -6.07 13.70
CA ASP A 164 -0.15 -4.92 13.86
C ASP A 164 -0.91 -4.60 12.58
N ILE A 165 -2.09 -5.16 12.47
CA ILE A 165 -3.04 -4.99 11.36
C ILE A 165 -4.14 -3.95 11.68
N SER A 166 -3.99 -3.20 12.78
CA SER A 166 -5.03 -2.29 13.28
C SER A 166 -5.06 -0.92 12.59
N GLY A 167 -4.14 -0.67 11.64
CA GLY A 167 -4.02 0.60 10.93
C GLY A 167 -5.35 1.04 10.30
N THR A 168 -5.74 2.31 10.55
CA THR A 168 -6.96 2.90 10.00
C THR A 168 -6.72 4.27 9.36
N ARG A 169 -5.56 4.88 9.62
CA ARG A 169 -5.19 6.19 9.10
C ARG A 169 -4.31 6.05 7.86
N LEU A 170 -4.58 6.88 6.85
CA LEU A 170 -3.78 6.92 5.64
C LEU A 170 -2.33 7.29 5.95
N ARG A 171 -1.41 6.53 5.39
CA ARG A 171 0.03 6.78 5.46
C ARG A 171 0.68 6.68 4.10
N ALA A 172 1.87 7.29 4.02
CA ALA A 172 2.75 7.19 2.87
C ALA A 172 4.18 6.91 3.34
N ALA A 173 4.92 6.15 2.56
CA ALA A 173 6.35 5.95 2.74
C ALA A 173 7.09 6.08 1.41
N SER A 174 8.32 6.57 1.46
CA SER A 174 9.27 6.43 0.36
C SER A 174 9.93 5.06 0.43
N VAL A 175 9.99 4.37 -0.69
CA VAL A 175 10.58 3.03 -0.81
C VAL A 175 11.64 3.00 -1.92
N PRO A 176 12.74 2.27 -1.75
CA PRO A 176 13.65 2.01 -2.86
C PRO A 176 12.96 1.11 -3.90
N MET A 177 13.16 1.43 -5.17
CA MET A 177 12.85 0.51 -6.27
C MET A 177 13.94 -0.57 -6.32
N VAL A 178 13.52 -1.81 -6.56
CA VAL A 178 14.42 -2.96 -6.70
C VAL A 178 14.46 -3.36 -8.18
N SER A 179 15.65 -3.55 -8.72
CA SER A 179 15.77 -3.92 -10.14
C SER A 179 15.15 -5.29 -10.43
N ASP A 180 14.68 -5.49 -11.66
CA ASP A 180 14.13 -6.77 -12.10
C ASP A 180 15.12 -7.94 -11.88
N ALA A 181 16.42 -7.68 -12.08
CA ALA A 181 17.46 -8.69 -11.88
C ALA A 181 17.61 -9.09 -10.40
N GLU A 182 17.58 -8.12 -9.49
CA GLU A 182 17.63 -8.37 -8.04
C GLU A 182 16.35 -9.06 -7.56
N CYS A 183 15.19 -8.64 -8.03
CA CYS A 183 13.92 -9.27 -7.71
C CYS A 183 13.85 -10.72 -8.21
N ALA A 184 14.30 -10.99 -9.45
CA ALA A 184 14.41 -12.33 -10.00
C ALA A 184 15.42 -13.20 -9.22
N ALA A 185 16.50 -12.63 -8.71
CA ALA A 185 17.44 -13.36 -7.86
C ALA A 185 16.81 -13.82 -6.53
N VAL A 186 15.86 -13.05 -5.98
CA VAL A 186 15.14 -13.37 -4.75
C VAL A 186 14.03 -14.39 -4.98
N TYR A 187 13.18 -14.15 -5.96
CA TYR A 187 11.92 -14.88 -6.15
C TYR A 187 12.00 -15.98 -7.23
N GLY A 188 13.09 -16.00 -8.00
CA GLY A 188 13.29 -16.99 -9.07
C GLY A 188 12.14 -17.00 -10.07
N PRO A 189 11.61 -18.18 -10.43
CA PRO A 189 10.54 -18.31 -11.41
C PRO A 189 9.18 -17.76 -10.98
N ALA A 190 9.02 -17.36 -9.71
CA ALA A 190 7.81 -16.73 -9.21
C ALA A 190 7.68 -15.26 -9.61
N PHE A 191 8.80 -14.61 -9.98
CA PHE A 191 8.83 -13.25 -10.47
C PHE A 191 8.89 -13.23 -12.01
N ASP A 192 7.97 -12.51 -12.63
CA ASP A 192 7.98 -12.25 -14.07
C ASP A 192 8.10 -10.74 -14.33
N PRO A 193 9.21 -10.24 -14.89
CA PRO A 193 9.41 -8.81 -15.11
C PRO A 193 8.46 -8.19 -16.14
N ARG A 194 7.67 -9.01 -16.86
CA ARG A 194 6.68 -8.50 -17.82
C ARG A 194 5.44 -7.97 -17.13
N ASP A 195 5.04 -8.55 -16.00
CA ASP A 195 3.83 -8.22 -15.25
C ASP A 195 4.10 -7.75 -13.80
N MET A 196 5.36 -7.83 -13.33
CA MET A 196 5.73 -7.50 -11.97
C MET A 196 6.87 -6.48 -11.89
N LEU A 197 6.93 -5.76 -10.78
CA LEU A 197 8.09 -4.97 -10.34
C LEU A 197 8.22 -5.06 -8.81
N CYS A 198 9.39 -4.73 -8.28
CA CYS A 198 9.66 -4.80 -6.86
C CYS A 198 10.04 -3.44 -6.27
N ALA A 199 9.56 -3.19 -5.06
CA ALA A 199 9.97 -2.06 -4.25
C ALA A 199 9.82 -2.39 -2.77
N GLY A 200 10.50 -1.63 -1.90
CA GLY A 200 10.41 -1.83 -0.46
C GLY A 200 11.76 -2.12 0.20
N SER A 201 11.76 -2.09 1.51
CA SER A 201 12.93 -2.35 2.34
C SER A 201 12.52 -2.91 3.70
N THR A 202 13.49 -3.21 4.56
CA THR A 202 13.22 -3.62 5.95
C THR A 202 12.68 -2.49 6.84
N THR A 203 12.68 -1.25 6.35
CA THR A 203 12.22 -0.07 7.10
C THR A 203 11.00 0.61 6.49
N ALA A 204 10.65 0.26 5.24
CA ALA A 204 9.47 0.79 4.56
C ALA A 204 8.93 -0.24 3.55
N ASP A 205 7.68 -0.65 3.71
CA ASP A 205 7.01 -1.65 2.89
C ASP A 205 5.48 -1.56 3.02
N THR A 206 4.75 -2.20 2.10
CA THR A 206 3.31 -2.44 2.21
C THR A 206 3.03 -3.62 3.15
N GLY A 207 1.86 -3.62 3.77
CA GLY A 207 1.39 -4.69 4.65
C GLY A 207 0.00 -5.20 4.27
N GLU A 208 -0.56 -6.04 5.13
CA GLU A 208 -1.94 -6.52 5.00
C GLU A 208 -2.90 -5.34 4.80
N TYR A 209 -3.86 -5.49 3.89
CA TYR A 209 -4.86 -4.49 3.50
C TYR A 209 -4.35 -3.32 2.64
N ASP A 210 -3.03 -3.27 2.29
CA ASP A 210 -2.50 -2.32 1.31
C ASP A 210 -2.58 -2.84 -0.13
N SER A 211 -2.89 -4.13 -0.33
CA SER A 211 -3.13 -4.74 -1.64
C SER A 211 -4.05 -3.88 -2.51
N GLY A 212 -3.76 -3.74 -3.79
CA GLY A 212 -4.51 -2.87 -4.70
C GLY A 212 -4.17 -1.38 -4.59
N GLY A 213 -3.43 -0.99 -3.56
CA GLY A 213 -2.93 0.37 -3.38
C GLY A 213 -1.81 0.74 -4.37
N PRO A 214 -1.51 2.04 -4.50
CA PRO A 214 -0.59 2.55 -5.51
C PRO A 214 0.87 2.44 -5.08
N LEU A 215 1.74 2.15 -6.05
CA LEU A 215 3.14 2.52 -6.06
C LEU A 215 3.33 3.65 -7.06
N LEU A 216 3.77 4.80 -6.58
CA LEU A 216 4.04 5.98 -7.39
C LEU A 216 5.55 6.11 -7.63
N VAL A 217 5.93 6.43 -8.86
CA VAL A 217 7.31 6.80 -9.25
C VAL A 217 7.22 8.13 -9.98
N ASP A 218 7.97 9.12 -9.51
CA ASP A 218 7.93 10.50 -10.04
C ASP A 218 6.52 11.11 -10.11
N GLY A 219 5.62 10.67 -9.20
CA GLY A 219 4.22 11.10 -9.15
C GLY A 219 3.27 10.30 -10.06
N PHE A 220 3.78 9.44 -10.93
CA PHE A 220 2.99 8.56 -11.79
C PHE A 220 2.69 7.22 -11.11
N LEU A 221 1.53 6.66 -11.39
CA LEU A 221 1.15 5.32 -10.96
C LEU A 221 1.91 4.28 -11.78
N ALA A 222 2.96 3.72 -11.19
CA ALA A 222 3.87 2.78 -11.84
C ALA A 222 3.55 1.31 -11.49
N GLY A 223 2.84 1.08 -10.39
CA GLY A 223 2.46 -0.27 -9.96
C GLY A 223 1.29 -0.30 -8.99
N ILE A 224 0.71 -1.49 -8.84
CA ILE A 224 -0.36 -1.80 -7.89
C ILE A 224 0.14 -2.86 -6.92
N THR A 225 0.01 -2.63 -5.62
CA THR A 225 0.44 -3.57 -4.57
C THR A 225 -0.22 -4.92 -4.76
N SER A 226 0.58 -5.98 -4.84
CA SER A 226 0.11 -7.32 -5.17
C SER A 226 0.44 -8.35 -4.09
N TRP A 227 1.69 -8.74 -3.91
CA TRP A 227 2.08 -9.78 -2.97
C TRP A 227 3.49 -9.55 -2.39
N GLY A 228 3.89 -10.39 -1.42
CA GLY A 228 5.23 -10.39 -0.85
C GLY A 228 5.45 -11.60 0.04
N ASN A 229 6.70 -11.92 0.37
CA ASN A 229 7.03 -12.99 1.30
C ASN A 229 7.31 -12.44 2.70
N GLY A 230 6.27 -12.04 3.41
CA GLY A 230 6.31 -11.30 4.68
C GLY A 230 6.26 -9.78 4.46
N VAL A 231 6.24 -9.02 5.57
CA VAL A 231 6.13 -7.56 5.59
C VAL A 231 7.46 -6.98 6.07
N ALA A 232 8.07 -6.11 5.28
CA ALA A 232 9.40 -5.52 5.56
C ALA A 232 10.46 -6.58 5.90
N ARG A 233 10.34 -7.76 5.33
CA ARG A 233 11.20 -8.91 5.62
C ARG A 233 12.56 -8.77 4.94
N PRO A 234 13.69 -8.94 5.66
CA PRO A 234 15.02 -8.88 5.05
C PRO A 234 15.18 -9.81 3.85
N GLY A 235 15.62 -9.27 2.72
CA GLY A 235 15.86 -10.01 1.49
C GLY A 235 14.60 -10.30 0.64
N PHE A 236 13.42 -9.84 1.04
CA PHE A 236 12.17 -10.05 0.32
C PHE A 236 11.44 -8.72 0.11
N PRO A 237 11.70 -7.98 -0.98
CA PRO A 237 10.97 -6.75 -1.29
C PRO A 237 9.51 -7.05 -1.64
N GLY A 238 8.60 -6.08 -1.43
CA GLY A 238 7.23 -6.17 -1.90
C GLY A 238 7.16 -6.26 -3.43
N VAL A 239 6.17 -6.99 -3.94
CA VAL A 239 5.93 -7.18 -5.37
C VAL A 239 4.63 -6.48 -5.78
N TYR A 240 4.69 -5.76 -6.89
CA TYR A 240 3.62 -4.94 -7.44
C TYR A 240 3.33 -5.38 -8.86
N SER A 241 2.07 -5.32 -9.28
CA SER A 241 1.71 -5.45 -10.68
C SER A 241 2.24 -4.25 -11.45
N ARG A 242 3.01 -4.50 -12.50
CA ARG A 242 3.68 -3.46 -13.33
C ARG A 242 2.68 -2.70 -14.20
N LEU A 243 2.86 -1.39 -14.27
CA LEU A 243 2.14 -0.51 -15.18
C LEU A 243 3.12 0.24 -16.12
N PRO A 244 2.68 0.70 -17.33
CA PRO A 244 1.37 0.41 -17.90
C PRO A 244 1.24 -1.07 -18.27
N ALA A 245 0.10 -1.66 -17.90
CA ALA A 245 -0.30 -2.92 -18.48
C ALA A 245 -0.86 -2.63 -19.89
N THR A 246 -0.39 -3.34 -20.89
CA THR A 246 -0.95 -3.26 -22.23
C THR A 246 -2.32 -3.95 -22.23
N ASP A 247 -3.31 -3.31 -22.85
CA ASP A 247 -4.62 -3.89 -23.17
C ASP A 247 -5.57 -4.18 -22.00
N PHE A 248 -5.48 -3.39 -20.94
CA PHE A 248 -6.38 -3.57 -19.78
C PHE A 248 -7.22 -2.34 -19.43
#